data_6c9eb9e9aef03bc294e1479adb9a8afb
#
_entry.id   6c9eb9e9aef03bc294e1479adb9a8afb
#
_cell.length_a   1.000
_cell.length_b   1.000
_cell.length_c   1.000
_cell.angle_alpha   90.00
_cell.angle_beta   90.00
_cell.angle_gamma   90.00
#
_symmetry.space_group_name_H-M   'P 1'
#
loop_
_entity.id
_entity.type
_entity.pdbx_description
1 polymer ?
#
loop_
_entity_poly.entity_id
_entity_poly.type
_entity_poly.pdbx_seq_one_letter_code
_entity_poly.pdbx_strand_id
1 'polypeptide(L)'
;MSESKTVKIKVDERVFGAINPGMTIYVDGVKVWDGRVGETAEIQLATKSLVRAKITKVPVLSKNGEFEGEIDPDVATSYILKPYRKTFNMLHFKAYPKS
;
A
#
# COMPACT_ATOMS: atom_id res chain seq x y z
N MET A 1 -7.30 25.59 7.63
CA MET A 1 -7.44 24.15 7.94
C MET A 1 -7.55 23.35 6.66
N SER A 2 -6.63 22.43 6.49
CA SER A 2 -6.70 21.53 5.35
C SER A 2 -7.67 20.40 5.66
N GLU A 3 -8.59 20.16 4.75
CA GLU A 3 -9.50 19.05 4.87
C GLU A 3 -8.81 17.77 4.42
N SER A 4 -9.03 16.68 5.13
CA SER A 4 -8.51 15.40 4.71
C SER A 4 -9.31 14.88 3.53
N LYS A 5 -8.61 14.20 2.62
CA LYS A 5 -9.22 13.54 1.47
C LYS A 5 -9.11 12.04 1.65
N THR A 6 -10.12 11.33 1.19
CA THR A 6 -10.06 9.86 1.16
C THR A 6 -9.18 9.43 0.00
N VAL A 7 -8.12 8.72 0.31
CA VAL A 7 -7.20 8.16 -0.68
C VAL A 7 -7.40 6.64 -0.70
N LYS A 8 -7.60 6.10 -1.89
CA LYS A 8 -7.77 4.66 -2.09
C LYS A 8 -6.46 4.05 -2.54
N ILE A 9 -6.05 3.00 -1.87
CA ILE A 9 -4.81 2.30 -2.18
C ILE A 9 -5.14 0.82 -2.38
N LYS A 10 -4.72 0.27 -3.52
CA LYS A 10 -4.93 -1.13 -3.85
C LYS A 10 -3.63 -1.73 -4.35
N VAL A 11 -3.33 -2.94 -3.91
CA VAL A 11 -2.19 -3.70 -4.40
C VAL A 11 -2.62 -4.50 -5.63
N ASP A 12 -1.73 -4.59 -6.62
CA ASP A 12 -1.96 -5.44 -7.79
C ASP A 12 -1.95 -6.90 -7.33
N GLU A 13 -3.14 -7.48 -7.21
CA GLU A 13 -3.31 -8.81 -6.64
C GLU A 13 -2.81 -9.93 -7.54
N ARG A 14 -2.53 -9.64 -8.82
CA ARG A 14 -1.97 -10.65 -9.74
C ARG A 14 -0.63 -11.19 -9.28
N VAL A 15 0.07 -10.44 -8.43
CA VAL A 15 1.36 -10.84 -7.88
C VAL A 15 1.25 -12.02 -6.95
N PHE A 16 0.13 -12.16 -6.26
CA PHE A 16 -0.06 -13.18 -5.23
C PHE A 16 -0.92 -14.36 -5.69
N GLY A 17 -1.47 -14.30 -6.91
CA GLY A 17 -2.34 -15.36 -7.42
C GLY A 17 -3.58 -15.51 -6.56
N ALA A 18 -3.83 -16.73 -6.07
CA ALA A 18 -4.98 -17.04 -5.24
C ALA A 18 -4.76 -16.73 -3.75
N ILE A 19 -3.59 -16.24 -3.37
CA ILE A 19 -3.25 -15.97 -1.97
C ILE A 19 -3.59 -14.54 -1.63
N ASN A 20 -4.31 -14.33 -0.52
CA ASN A 20 -4.66 -13.01 -0.01
C ASN A 20 -3.98 -12.77 1.33
N PRO A 21 -2.69 -12.37 1.32
CA PRO A 21 -2.00 -12.08 2.57
C PRO A 21 -2.55 -10.83 3.25
N GLY A 22 -2.27 -10.69 4.53
CA GLY A 22 -2.63 -9.50 5.28
C GLY A 22 -1.83 -8.29 4.84
N MET A 23 -2.45 -7.12 4.90
CA MET A 23 -1.81 -5.85 4.60
C MET A 23 -2.16 -4.83 5.67
N THR A 24 -1.15 -4.12 6.15
CA THR A 24 -1.32 -3.06 7.14
C THR A 24 -0.71 -1.79 6.61
N ILE A 25 -1.43 -0.68 6.73
CA ILE A 25 -0.98 0.62 6.24
C ILE A 25 -0.72 1.57 7.40
N TYR A 26 0.43 2.22 7.34
CA TYR A 26 0.86 3.22 8.33
C TYR A 26 1.02 4.57 7.63
N VAL A 27 0.60 5.62 8.28
CA VAL A 27 0.85 7.00 7.85
C VAL A 27 1.65 7.68 8.94
N ASP A 28 2.83 8.17 8.60
CA ASP A 28 3.77 8.80 9.54
C ASP A 28 4.02 7.94 10.78
N GLY A 29 4.09 6.62 10.58
CA GLY A 29 4.36 5.67 11.65
C GLY A 29 3.15 5.19 12.44
N VAL A 30 1.96 5.70 12.13
CA VAL A 30 0.73 5.33 12.83
C VAL A 30 -0.12 4.41 11.96
N LYS A 31 -0.54 3.29 12.52
CA LYS A 31 -1.41 2.36 11.80
C LYS A 31 -2.77 3.00 11.55
N VAL A 32 -3.18 3.04 10.28
CA VAL A 32 -4.44 3.66 9.87
C VAL A 32 -5.37 2.69 9.16
N TRP A 33 -4.87 1.55 8.71
CA TRP A 33 -5.68 0.57 8.01
C TRP A 33 -5.10 -0.83 8.18
N ASP A 34 -5.98 -1.82 8.25
CA ASP A 34 -5.58 -3.22 8.36
C ASP A 34 -6.61 -4.06 7.62
N GLY A 35 -6.13 -4.91 6.72
CA GLY A 35 -7.01 -5.75 5.90
C GLY A 35 -6.18 -6.75 5.12
N ARG A 36 -6.61 -7.02 3.89
CA ARG A 36 -5.95 -8.01 3.03
C ARG A 36 -5.65 -7.44 1.66
N VAL A 37 -4.64 -8.00 1.01
CA VAL A 37 -4.36 -7.74 -0.40
C VAL A 37 -5.58 -8.10 -1.23
N GLY A 38 -5.92 -7.28 -2.19
CA GLY A 38 -7.15 -7.43 -2.99
C GLY A 38 -8.26 -6.51 -2.53
N GLU A 39 -8.23 -6.09 -1.27
CA GLU A 39 -9.15 -5.08 -0.79
C GLU A 39 -8.63 -3.68 -1.13
N THR A 40 -9.56 -2.75 -1.35
CA THR A 40 -9.19 -1.36 -1.53
C THR A 40 -9.12 -0.69 -0.17
N ALA A 41 -7.92 -0.24 0.20
CA ALA A 41 -7.74 0.47 1.46
C ALA A 41 -8.15 1.93 1.28
N GLU A 42 -8.97 2.44 2.20
CA GLU A 42 -9.35 3.84 2.22
C GLU A 42 -8.71 4.50 3.44
N ILE A 43 -7.86 5.47 3.18
CA ILE A 43 -7.17 6.22 4.24
C ILE A 43 -7.43 7.71 4.08
N GLN A 44 -7.27 8.45 5.15
CA GLN A 44 -7.50 9.90 5.15
C GLN A 44 -6.16 10.62 5.18
N LEU A 45 -5.93 11.47 4.19
CA LEU A 45 -4.72 12.29 4.12
C LEU A 45 -5.09 13.74 3.91
N ALA A 46 -4.58 14.62 4.77
CA ALA A 46 -4.78 16.06 4.61
C ALA A 46 -3.74 16.67 3.66
N THR A 47 -2.54 16.11 3.64
CA THR A 47 -1.43 16.61 2.85
C THR A 47 -0.54 15.44 2.46
N LYS A 48 0.46 15.70 1.61
CA LYS A 48 1.45 14.70 1.25
C LYS A 48 2.08 14.10 2.49
N SER A 49 2.03 12.78 2.62
CA SER A 49 2.44 12.07 3.81
C SER A 49 3.27 10.85 3.45
N LEU A 50 4.14 10.45 4.37
CA LEU A 50 4.89 9.20 4.22
C LEU A 50 3.95 8.04 4.55
N VAL A 51 3.69 7.22 3.56
CA VAL A 51 2.81 6.06 3.68
C VAL A 51 3.63 4.79 3.56
N ARG A 52 3.40 3.87 4.48
CA ARG A 52 4.08 2.59 4.51
C ARG A 52 3.04 1.49 4.54
N ALA A 53 3.15 0.55 3.62
CA ALA A 53 2.29 -0.63 3.59
C ALA A 53 3.14 -1.87 3.81
N LYS A 54 2.75 -2.68 4.77
CA LYS A 54 3.41 -3.96 5.04
C LYS A 54 2.47 -5.09 4.70
N ILE A 55 2.95 -6.01 3.87
CA ILE A 55 2.21 -7.20 3.51
C ILE A 55 2.82 -8.35 4.29
N THR A 56 2.05 -8.86 5.24
CA THR A 56 2.50 -9.88 6.18
C THR A 56 1.74 -11.18 5.97
N LYS A 57 2.34 -12.28 6.41
CA LYS A 57 1.73 -13.61 6.37
C LYS A 57 1.50 -14.14 4.97
N VAL A 58 2.52 -14.13 4.15
CA VAL A 58 2.51 -14.97 2.96
C VAL A 58 2.95 -16.36 3.42
N PRO A 59 2.03 -17.31 3.62
CA PRO A 59 2.35 -18.54 4.35
C PRO A 59 3.30 -19.48 3.63
N VAL A 60 3.51 -19.29 2.34
CA VAL A 60 4.23 -20.28 1.54
C VAL A 60 5.63 -19.85 1.12
N LEU A 61 5.92 -18.56 1.13
CA LEU A 61 7.14 -18.09 0.51
C LEU A 61 8.08 -17.29 1.41
N SER A 62 7.75 -17.09 2.66
CA SER A 62 8.57 -16.29 3.60
C SER A 62 8.97 -14.92 3.05
N LYS A 63 8.26 -14.45 2.02
CA LYS A 63 8.55 -13.16 1.41
C LYS A 63 7.58 -12.12 1.94
N ASN A 64 8.14 -11.12 2.57
CA ASN A 64 7.36 -9.97 2.99
C ASN A 64 7.33 -8.96 1.85
N GLY A 65 6.19 -8.32 1.65
CA GLY A 65 6.08 -7.21 0.74
C GLY A 65 6.06 -5.91 1.52
N GLU A 66 6.68 -4.89 0.97
CA GLU A 66 6.71 -3.60 1.62
C GLU A 66 6.66 -2.48 0.60
N PHE A 67 5.83 -1.49 0.87
CA PHE A 67 5.82 -0.22 0.17
C PHE A 67 6.16 0.88 1.17
N GLU A 68 7.04 1.78 0.78
CA GLU A 68 7.31 2.99 1.53
C GLU A 68 7.52 4.13 0.55
N GLY A 69 6.75 5.18 0.70
CA GLY A 69 6.84 6.33 -0.18
C GLY A 69 5.86 7.41 0.21
N GLU A 70 5.99 8.56 -0.46
CA GLU A 70 5.10 9.68 -0.23
C GLU A 70 3.88 9.57 -1.12
N ILE A 71 2.71 9.77 -0.51
CA ILE A 71 1.43 9.81 -1.21
C ILE A 71 0.87 11.23 -1.08
N ASP A 72 0.56 11.83 -2.20
CA ASP A 72 0.03 13.20 -2.25
C ASP A 72 -1.44 13.15 -2.67
N PRO A 73 -2.37 13.51 -1.77
CA PRO A 73 -3.80 13.49 -2.10
C PRO A 73 -4.20 14.55 -3.13
N ASP A 74 -3.35 15.55 -3.36
CA ASP A 74 -3.61 16.57 -4.37
C ASP A 74 -3.21 16.12 -5.76
N VAL A 75 -2.32 15.13 -5.88
CA VAL A 75 -1.93 14.56 -7.16
C VAL A 75 -2.98 13.55 -7.63
N ALA A 76 -3.41 12.67 -6.74
CA ALA A 76 -4.44 11.68 -7.03
C ALA A 76 -5.06 11.19 -5.73
N THR A 77 -6.29 10.71 -5.83
CA THR A 77 -6.99 10.11 -4.68
C THR A 77 -7.12 8.61 -4.81
N SER A 78 -6.51 8.03 -5.83
CA SER A 78 -6.49 6.58 -6.03
C SER A 78 -5.11 6.16 -6.52
N TYR A 79 -4.55 5.16 -5.88
CA TYR A 79 -3.22 4.65 -6.20
C TYR A 79 -3.26 3.14 -6.30
N ILE A 80 -2.44 2.60 -7.19
CA ILE A 80 -2.22 1.16 -7.25
C ILE A 80 -0.75 0.87 -6.92
N LEU A 81 -0.52 -0.12 -6.07
CA LEU A 81 0.82 -0.55 -5.71
C LEU A 81 1.21 -1.70 -6.62
N LYS A 82 2.24 -1.48 -7.42
CA LYS A 82 2.76 -2.49 -8.34
C LYS A 82 4.13 -2.96 -7.86
N PRO A 83 4.40 -4.25 -7.94
CA PRO A 83 5.68 -4.78 -7.48
C PRO A 83 6.81 -4.42 -8.44
N TYR A 84 7.98 -4.24 -7.87
CA TYR A 84 9.21 -4.19 -8.64
C TYR A 84 10.29 -4.96 -7.87
N ARG A 85 11.20 -5.57 -8.59
CA ARG A 85 12.25 -6.36 -7.98
C ARG A 85 13.45 -5.48 -7.66
N LYS A 86 13.83 -5.45 -6.39
CA LYS A 86 15.02 -4.72 -5.97
C LYS A 86 15.99 -5.58 -5.18
N THR A 87 15.50 -6.55 -4.40
CA THR A 87 16.34 -7.49 -3.65
C THR A 87 15.77 -8.89 -3.73
N PHE A 88 16.59 -9.91 -3.44
CA PHE A 88 16.18 -11.30 -3.57
C PHE A 88 15.13 -11.74 -2.56
N ASN A 89 15.11 -11.12 -1.40
CA ASN A 89 14.32 -11.63 -0.27
C ASN A 89 13.11 -10.77 0.09
N MET A 90 12.90 -9.67 -0.60
CA MET A 90 11.83 -8.77 -0.29
C MET A 90 11.19 -8.23 -1.55
N LEU A 91 9.87 -8.24 -1.58
CA LEU A 91 9.10 -7.69 -2.67
C LEU A 91 8.82 -6.23 -2.37
N HIS A 92 9.32 -5.35 -3.22
CA HIS A 92 9.08 -3.92 -3.09
C HIS A 92 7.97 -3.48 -4.04
N PHE A 93 7.28 -2.44 -3.67
CA PHE A 93 6.19 -1.88 -4.45
C PHE A 93 6.40 -0.42 -4.72
N LYS A 94 5.87 0.04 -5.83
CA LYS A 94 5.77 1.47 -6.15
C LYS A 94 4.31 1.84 -6.29
N ALA A 95 3.98 3.06 -5.85
CA ALA A 95 2.63 3.59 -5.97
C ALA A 95 2.51 4.35 -7.29
N TYR A 96 1.47 4.02 -8.05
CA TYR A 96 1.15 4.72 -9.29
C TYR A 96 -0.22 5.35 -9.16
N PRO A 97 -0.36 6.64 -9.50
CA PRO A 97 -1.68 7.27 -9.50
C PRO A 97 -2.58 6.57 -10.51
N LYS A 98 -3.80 6.33 -10.11
CA LYS A 98 -4.79 5.75 -10.99
C LYS A 98 -5.77 6.84 -11.39
N SER A 99 -5.81 7.10 -12.67
CA SER A 99 -6.74 8.08 -13.21
C SER A 99 -8.11 7.48 -13.48
#